data_f8c410467bd56ee83e9c184a2d7d7310
#
_entry.id   f8c410467bd56ee83e9c184a2d7d7310
#
_cell.length_a   1.000
_cell.length_b   1.000
_cell.length_c   1.000
_cell.angle_alpha   90.00
_cell.angle_beta   90.00
_cell.angle_gamma   90.00
#
_symmetry.space_group_name_H-M   'P 1'
#
loop_
_entity.id
_entity.type
_entity.pdbx_description
1 polymer ?
#
loop_
_entity_poly.entity_id
_entity_poly.type
_entity_poly.pdbx_seq_one_letter_code
_entity_poly.pdbx_strand_id
1 'polypeptide(L)'
;KSDIEIFREENIPLGVEQTKLVTKAQGITGAMTVVFDGEERTFPEMRGFLESNDRIQRERAWKSMVKRWMENSEELSDIFDDLVSIRHKIALNSGFKSYTNYMFRAMHRFDYTVEDCLTFHKSIEEVCMPIVKKINSERKNSFDLKILSPWDVNEKSGSGPDIAGKNPLKPFDNVDEMVTKLSELFHNMSNDLGTKFDKLVEMDTLDLETRKGKAPGGYQYYLEKSRIPFIFMNAAGLQGDLETMIHESGHAFHSLYCGHLDLIDERDYPIEFAEVASMSMELLTQPNWNIFYEKQEDANRAKISHLEGVVFLLPWIATIDAFQHWIYANPGHTREERKIQWISLRERFGSEMNWEDHEDFRELSWQQQGHLFGVPFYYVEYGIAQLGALQLWQ
;
A
#
# COMPACT_ATOMS: atom_id res chain seq x y z
N LYS A 1 10.60 11.24 -25.45
CA LYS A 1 11.80 10.65 -26.05
C LYS A 1 12.02 9.23 -25.54
N SER A 2 11.94 9.01 -24.22
CA SER A 2 12.08 7.68 -23.61
C SER A 2 11.07 6.68 -24.16
N ASP A 3 9.80 7.04 -24.27
CA ASP A 3 8.74 6.18 -24.79
C ASP A 3 9.00 5.72 -26.23
N ILE A 4 9.55 6.61 -27.07
CA ILE A 4 9.97 6.26 -28.43
C ILE A 4 11.17 5.27 -28.40
N GLU A 5 12.10 5.47 -27.48
CA GLU A 5 13.29 4.62 -27.36
C GLU A 5 12.93 3.19 -26.94
N ILE A 6 11.97 3.02 -26.04
CA ILE A 6 11.56 1.71 -25.51
C ILE A 6 10.48 1.02 -26.34
N PHE A 7 9.75 1.75 -27.18
CA PHE A 7 8.66 1.20 -27.98
C PHE A 7 9.14 0.13 -28.94
N ARG A 8 8.44 -1.00 -28.96
CA ARG A 8 8.60 -2.09 -29.94
C ARG A 8 7.22 -2.68 -30.28
N GLU A 9 6.94 -2.86 -31.57
CA GLU A 9 5.66 -3.45 -32.02
C GLU A 9 5.49 -4.88 -31.46
N GLU A 10 6.56 -5.64 -31.34
CA GLU A 10 6.55 -6.99 -30.76
C GLU A 10 6.12 -7.01 -29.29
N ASN A 11 6.21 -5.90 -28.59
CA ASN A 11 5.80 -5.79 -27.19
C ASN A 11 4.30 -5.51 -27.03
N ILE A 12 3.58 -5.09 -28.09
CA ILE A 12 2.14 -4.82 -28.00
C ILE A 12 1.36 -6.06 -27.54
N PRO A 13 1.50 -7.23 -28.16
CA PRO A 13 0.79 -8.44 -27.69
C PRO A 13 1.22 -8.88 -26.29
N LEU A 14 2.51 -8.70 -25.93
CA LEU A 14 3.01 -9.02 -24.60
C LEU A 14 2.39 -8.09 -23.52
N GLY A 15 2.25 -6.81 -23.82
CA GLY A 15 1.57 -5.83 -22.94
C GLY A 15 0.09 -6.18 -22.74
N VAL A 16 -0.61 -6.60 -23.79
CA VAL A 16 -2.00 -7.07 -23.70
C VAL A 16 -2.12 -8.30 -22.79
N GLU A 17 -1.21 -9.26 -22.94
CA GLU A 17 -1.20 -10.46 -22.11
C GLU A 17 -0.86 -10.13 -20.67
N GLN A 18 0.13 -9.27 -20.41
CA GLN A 18 0.45 -8.76 -19.08
C GLN A 18 -0.79 -8.13 -18.41
N THR A 19 -1.53 -7.29 -19.14
CA THR A 19 -2.74 -6.65 -18.60
C THR A 19 -3.80 -7.68 -18.23
N LYS A 20 -4.01 -8.71 -19.04
CA LYS A 20 -4.96 -9.81 -18.72
C LYS A 20 -4.56 -10.57 -17.47
N LEU A 21 -3.28 -10.90 -17.32
CA LEU A 21 -2.77 -11.60 -16.13
C LEU A 21 -2.93 -10.76 -14.87
N VAL A 22 -2.61 -9.46 -14.93
CA VAL A 22 -2.80 -8.53 -13.82
C VAL A 22 -4.28 -8.43 -13.43
N THR A 23 -5.17 -8.27 -14.42
CA THR A 23 -6.62 -8.21 -14.21
C THR A 23 -7.13 -9.52 -13.60
N LYS A 24 -6.61 -10.67 -14.04
CA LYS A 24 -6.96 -11.98 -13.47
C LYS A 24 -6.55 -12.07 -12.00
N ALA A 25 -5.32 -11.67 -11.64
CA ALA A 25 -4.86 -11.65 -10.26
C ALA A 25 -5.72 -10.74 -9.37
N GLN A 26 -6.06 -9.54 -9.86
CA GLN A 26 -6.96 -8.62 -9.17
C GLN A 26 -8.37 -9.20 -9.00
N GLY A 27 -8.89 -9.90 -10.02
CA GLY A 27 -10.17 -10.59 -9.95
C GLY A 27 -10.19 -11.70 -8.89
N ILE A 28 -9.13 -12.51 -8.79
CA ILE A 28 -8.98 -13.54 -7.77
C ILE A 28 -8.97 -12.90 -6.38
N THR A 29 -8.11 -11.91 -6.15
CA THR A 29 -7.94 -11.30 -4.82
C THR A 29 -9.16 -10.46 -4.40
N GLY A 30 -9.80 -9.75 -5.33
CA GLY A 30 -11.01 -8.98 -5.08
C GLY A 30 -12.26 -9.84 -4.79
N ALA A 31 -12.28 -11.09 -5.26
CA ALA A 31 -13.35 -12.04 -4.97
C ALA A 31 -13.19 -12.78 -3.64
N MET A 32 -12.04 -12.60 -2.94
CA MET A 32 -11.79 -13.30 -1.68
C MET A 32 -12.70 -12.79 -0.57
N THR A 33 -13.48 -13.70 0.00
CA THR A 33 -14.28 -13.50 1.20
C THR A 33 -14.07 -14.63 2.17
N VAL A 34 -14.34 -14.39 3.43
CA VAL A 34 -14.34 -15.43 4.49
C VAL A 34 -15.69 -15.41 5.22
N VAL A 35 -16.14 -16.59 5.64
CA VAL A 35 -17.25 -16.66 6.60
C VAL A 35 -16.66 -16.60 8.00
N PHE A 36 -16.96 -15.52 8.71
CA PHE A 36 -16.48 -15.29 10.07
C PHE A 36 -17.63 -14.90 10.98
N ASP A 37 -17.78 -15.64 12.08
CA ASP A 37 -18.89 -15.52 13.05
C ASP A 37 -20.28 -15.55 12.38
N GLY A 38 -20.44 -16.41 11.35
CA GLY A 38 -21.69 -16.66 10.64
C GLY A 38 -22.02 -15.69 9.50
N GLU A 39 -21.18 -14.70 9.23
CA GLU A 39 -21.35 -13.71 8.16
C GLU A 39 -20.23 -13.80 7.12
N GLU A 40 -20.59 -13.63 5.84
CA GLU A 40 -19.60 -13.49 4.76
C GLU A 40 -19.03 -12.08 4.80
N ARG A 41 -17.68 -11.98 4.85
CA ARG A 41 -16.94 -10.72 4.97
C ARG A 41 -15.83 -10.62 3.94
N THR A 42 -15.60 -9.42 3.45
CA THR A 42 -14.45 -9.09 2.61
C THR A 42 -13.17 -8.99 3.45
N PHE A 43 -12.01 -9.04 2.82
CA PHE A 43 -10.73 -8.85 3.55
C PHE A 43 -10.58 -7.46 4.20
N PRO A 44 -11.02 -6.35 3.61
CA PRO A 44 -11.08 -5.06 4.30
C PRO A 44 -11.89 -5.11 5.61
N GLU A 45 -13.10 -5.70 5.59
CA GLU A 45 -13.91 -5.86 6.81
C GLU A 45 -13.24 -6.75 7.85
N MET A 46 -12.50 -7.77 7.43
CA MET A 46 -11.76 -8.65 8.35
C MET A 46 -10.62 -7.94 9.09
N ARG A 47 -10.07 -6.84 8.54
CA ARG A 47 -9.00 -6.07 9.21
C ARG A 47 -9.42 -5.53 10.56
N GLY A 48 -10.68 -5.14 10.74
CA GLY A 48 -11.20 -4.67 12.03
C GLY A 48 -11.07 -5.72 13.15
N PHE A 49 -11.20 -7.00 12.82
CA PHE A 49 -11.00 -8.08 13.80
C PHE A 49 -9.52 -8.27 14.20
N LEU A 50 -8.57 -7.87 13.34
CA LEU A 50 -7.14 -7.93 13.66
C LEU A 50 -6.70 -6.82 14.62
N GLU A 51 -7.51 -5.80 14.83
CA GLU A 51 -7.29 -4.72 15.81
C GLU A 51 -8.01 -4.97 17.14
N SER A 52 -8.81 -6.04 17.25
CA SER A 52 -9.54 -6.41 18.47
C SER A 52 -8.60 -6.64 19.65
N ASN A 53 -9.03 -6.26 20.86
CA ASN A 53 -8.33 -6.58 22.11
C ASN A 53 -8.35 -8.09 22.44
N ASP A 54 -9.33 -8.84 21.93
CA ASP A 54 -9.38 -10.28 22.09
C ASP A 54 -8.39 -10.98 21.17
N ARG A 55 -7.29 -11.46 21.73
CA ARG A 55 -6.24 -12.16 20.98
C ARG A 55 -6.74 -13.42 20.29
N ILE A 56 -7.68 -14.16 20.91
CA ILE A 56 -8.25 -15.37 20.32
C ILE A 56 -9.07 -15.00 19.07
N GLN A 57 -9.81 -13.89 19.12
CA GLN A 57 -10.56 -13.40 17.97
C GLN A 57 -9.60 -12.96 16.83
N ARG A 58 -8.51 -12.25 17.15
CA ARG A 58 -7.48 -11.87 16.16
C ARG A 58 -6.88 -13.10 15.48
N GLU A 59 -6.46 -14.09 16.27
CA GLU A 59 -5.89 -15.35 15.76
C GLU A 59 -6.86 -16.07 14.82
N ARG A 60 -8.13 -16.23 15.23
CA ARG A 60 -9.17 -16.85 14.41
C ARG A 60 -9.40 -16.09 13.09
N ALA A 61 -9.48 -14.76 13.16
CA ALA A 61 -9.66 -13.90 11.99
C ALA A 61 -8.48 -14.04 11.03
N TRP A 62 -7.26 -13.91 11.53
CA TRP A 62 -6.04 -14.04 10.74
C TRP A 62 -5.94 -15.45 10.09
N LYS A 63 -6.14 -16.53 10.84
CA LYS A 63 -6.11 -17.90 10.31
C LYS A 63 -7.18 -18.14 9.24
N SER A 64 -8.36 -17.54 9.38
CA SER A 64 -9.42 -17.63 8.36
C SER A 64 -9.01 -16.93 7.06
N MET A 65 -8.40 -15.76 7.16
CA MET A 65 -7.88 -15.03 5.99
C MET A 65 -6.72 -15.78 5.31
N VAL A 66 -5.77 -16.30 6.10
CA VAL A 66 -4.66 -17.10 5.59
C VAL A 66 -5.15 -18.34 4.85
N LYS A 67 -6.05 -19.11 5.47
CA LYS A 67 -6.64 -20.29 4.83
C LYS A 67 -7.27 -19.94 3.49
N ARG A 68 -8.06 -18.85 3.44
CA ARG A 68 -8.71 -18.40 2.20
C ARG A 68 -7.71 -17.97 1.14
N TRP A 69 -6.62 -17.31 1.55
CA TRP A 69 -5.54 -16.91 0.63
C TRP A 69 -4.86 -18.12 0.02
N MET A 70 -4.51 -19.11 0.84
CA MET A 70 -3.79 -20.32 0.41
C MET A 70 -4.56 -21.14 -0.63
N GLU A 71 -5.89 -21.05 -0.67
CA GLU A 71 -6.71 -21.71 -1.69
C GLU A 71 -6.40 -21.27 -3.13
N ASN A 72 -5.88 -20.04 -3.31
CA ASN A 72 -5.51 -19.50 -4.63
C ASN A 72 -4.01 -19.26 -4.80
N SER A 73 -3.17 -19.64 -3.85
CA SER A 73 -1.74 -19.33 -3.84
C SER A 73 -0.98 -19.92 -5.04
N GLU A 74 -1.34 -21.13 -5.48
CA GLU A 74 -0.76 -21.77 -6.65
C GLU A 74 -1.13 -21.00 -7.93
N GLU A 75 -2.39 -20.65 -8.13
CA GLU A 75 -2.83 -19.88 -9.29
C GLU A 75 -2.19 -18.49 -9.34
N LEU A 76 -2.04 -17.84 -8.20
CA LEU A 76 -1.30 -16.57 -8.11
C LEU A 76 0.19 -16.75 -8.42
N SER A 77 0.80 -17.86 -8.02
CA SER A 77 2.17 -18.20 -8.39
C SER A 77 2.34 -18.41 -9.90
N ASP A 78 1.41 -19.14 -10.54
CA ASP A 78 1.41 -19.35 -11.99
C ASP A 78 1.32 -18.00 -12.74
N ILE A 79 0.38 -17.15 -12.35
CA ILE A 79 0.23 -15.81 -12.94
C ILE A 79 1.52 -15.00 -12.79
N PHE A 80 2.16 -15.07 -11.63
CA PHE A 80 3.38 -14.31 -11.38
C PHE A 80 4.57 -14.82 -12.19
N ASP A 81 4.71 -16.15 -12.37
CA ASP A 81 5.75 -16.75 -13.22
C ASP A 81 5.61 -16.29 -14.67
N ASP A 82 4.37 -16.27 -15.18
CA ASP A 82 4.07 -15.77 -16.52
C ASP A 82 4.39 -14.28 -16.65
N LEU A 83 4.03 -13.46 -15.65
CA LEU A 83 4.36 -12.02 -15.61
C LEU A 83 5.86 -11.78 -15.64
N VAL A 84 6.66 -12.51 -14.85
CA VAL A 84 8.12 -12.39 -14.86
C VAL A 84 8.69 -12.74 -16.24
N SER A 85 8.20 -13.83 -16.85
CA SER A 85 8.63 -14.26 -18.19
C SER A 85 8.31 -13.22 -19.27
N ILE A 86 7.08 -12.68 -19.28
CA ILE A 86 6.63 -11.66 -20.23
C ILE A 86 7.45 -10.39 -20.08
N ARG A 87 7.64 -9.92 -18.86
CA ARG A 87 8.40 -8.70 -18.54
C ARG A 87 9.86 -8.82 -18.96
N HIS A 88 10.47 -9.98 -18.75
CA HIS A 88 11.81 -10.24 -19.24
C HIS A 88 11.90 -10.14 -20.78
N LYS A 89 10.94 -10.72 -21.51
CA LYS A 89 10.86 -10.62 -22.98
C LYS A 89 10.68 -9.18 -23.45
N ILE A 90 9.79 -8.41 -22.79
CA ILE A 90 9.57 -6.99 -23.11
C ILE A 90 10.89 -6.20 -23.00
N ALA A 91 11.66 -6.42 -21.94
CA ALA A 91 12.94 -5.76 -21.76
C ALA A 91 13.95 -6.11 -22.86
N LEU A 92 14.09 -7.40 -23.17
CA LEU A 92 15.01 -7.88 -24.22
C LEU A 92 14.63 -7.34 -25.60
N ASN A 93 13.35 -7.36 -25.98
CA ASN A 93 12.87 -6.80 -27.24
C ASN A 93 13.18 -5.29 -27.34
N SER A 94 13.11 -4.58 -26.22
CA SER A 94 13.44 -3.15 -26.15
C SER A 94 14.94 -2.85 -26.09
N GLY A 95 15.80 -3.89 -26.13
CA GLY A 95 17.26 -3.76 -26.14
C GLY A 95 17.90 -3.60 -24.75
N PHE A 96 17.17 -3.86 -23.67
CA PHE A 96 17.68 -3.81 -22.32
C PHE A 96 18.17 -5.17 -21.83
N LYS A 97 19.19 -5.18 -20.98
CA LYS A 97 19.76 -6.40 -20.39
C LYS A 97 18.86 -7.02 -19.31
N SER A 98 18.05 -6.19 -18.61
CA SER A 98 17.15 -6.62 -17.55
C SER A 98 15.86 -5.79 -17.57
N TYR A 99 14.82 -6.35 -16.97
CA TYR A 99 13.56 -5.62 -16.79
C TYR A 99 13.71 -4.43 -15.84
N THR A 100 14.62 -4.48 -14.89
CA THR A 100 14.96 -3.34 -14.02
C THR A 100 15.41 -2.13 -14.84
N ASN A 101 16.37 -2.32 -15.74
CA ASN A 101 16.89 -1.24 -16.60
C ASN A 101 15.80 -0.69 -17.53
N TYR A 102 14.93 -1.57 -18.07
CA TYR A 102 13.79 -1.17 -18.86
C TYR A 102 12.81 -0.30 -18.06
N MET A 103 12.44 -0.74 -16.84
CA MET A 103 11.49 -0.03 -15.99
C MET A 103 12.00 1.32 -15.52
N PHE A 104 13.27 1.44 -15.14
CA PHE A 104 13.86 2.73 -14.80
C PHE A 104 13.74 3.72 -15.96
N ARG A 105 13.89 3.24 -17.20
CA ARG A 105 13.68 4.08 -18.39
C ARG A 105 12.20 4.37 -18.64
N ALA A 106 11.33 3.37 -18.51
CA ALA A 106 9.88 3.49 -18.73
C ALA A 106 9.21 4.42 -17.69
N MET A 107 9.70 4.42 -16.46
CA MET A 107 9.21 5.29 -15.37
C MET A 107 9.93 6.65 -15.33
N HIS A 108 10.72 6.98 -16.34
CA HIS A 108 11.45 8.25 -16.46
C HIS A 108 12.37 8.56 -15.27
N ARG A 109 12.94 7.53 -14.63
CA ARG A 109 13.86 7.69 -13.51
C ARG A 109 15.23 8.13 -13.99
N PHE A 110 15.49 9.44 -13.94
CA PHE A 110 16.74 10.06 -14.40
C PHE A 110 17.57 10.61 -13.23
N ASP A 111 16.96 10.82 -12.08
CA ASP A 111 17.55 11.53 -10.94
C ASP A 111 18.14 10.57 -9.89
N TYR A 112 17.81 9.29 -9.96
CA TYR A 112 18.35 8.27 -9.09
C TYR A 112 18.55 6.93 -9.81
N THR A 113 19.36 6.07 -9.24
CA THR A 113 19.85 4.82 -9.82
C THR A 113 19.47 3.60 -8.97
N VAL A 114 19.70 2.40 -9.48
CA VAL A 114 19.59 1.15 -8.71
C VAL A 114 20.49 1.18 -7.47
N GLU A 115 21.69 1.77 -7.55
CA GLU A 115 22.63 1.88 -6.44
C GLU A 115 22.08 2.78 -5.31
N ASP A 116 21.34 3.82 -5.68
CA ASP A 116 20.65 4.69 -4.70
C ASP A 116 19.54 3.90 -3.98
N CYS A 117 18.79 3.03 -4.69
CA CYS A 117 17.82 2.11 -4.05
C CYS A 117 18.50 1.15 -3.06
N LEU A 118 19.65 0.57 -3.42
CA LEU A 118 20.40 -0.31 -2.52
C LEU A 118 20.93 0.44 -1.29
N THR A 119 21.34 1.70 -1.46
CA THR A 119 21.75 2.59 -0.38
C THR A 119 20.55 2.91 0.54
N PHE A 120 19.37 3.17 -0.02
CA PHE A 120 18.13 3.33 0.73
C PHE A 120 17.85 2.09 1.58
N HIS A 121 17.92 0.87 1.01
CA HIS A 121 17.67 -0.37 1.76
C HIS A 121 18.61 -0.49 2.97
N LYS A 122 19.90 -0.19 2.79
CA LYS A 122 20.88 -0.22 3.87
C LYS A 122 20.57 0.82 4.95
N SER A 123 20.21 2.03 4.55
CA SER A 123 19.86 3.10 5.50
C SER A 123 18.62 2.73 6.33
N ILE A 124 17.61 2.12 5.70
CA ILE A 124 16.42 1.64 6.41
C ILE A 124 16.77 0.54 7.41
N GLU A 125 17.63 -0.41 7.06
CA GLU A 125 18.10 -1.44 7.97
C GLU A 125 18.81 -0.86 9.19
N GLU A 126 19.67 0.13 8.98
CA GLU A 126 20.48 0.74 10.04
C GLU A 126 19.67 1.69 10.94
N VAL A 127 18.70 2.42 10.41
CA VAL A 127 17.99 3.49 11.11
C VAL A 127 16.60 3.06 11.57
N CYS A 128 15.78 2.47 10.68
CA CYS A 128 14.38 2.17 10.98
C CYS A 128 14.22 0.88 11.77
N MET A 129 14.98 -0.18 11.46
CA MET A 129 14.82 -1.46 12.14
C MET A 129 15.07 -1.42 13.65
N PRO A 130 16.00 -0.63 14.20
CA PRO A 130 16.11 -0.45 15.65
C PRO A 130 14.85 0.14 16.29
N ILE A 131 14.17 1.08 15.59
CA ILE A 131 12.93 1.70 16.07
C ILE A 131 11.79 0.69 16.05
N VAL A 132 11.62 -0.07 14.94
CA VAL A 132 10.64 -1.16 14.84
C VAL A 132 10.80 -2.17 15.96
N LYS A 133 12.06 -2.60 16.23
CA LYS A 133 12.37 -3.53 17.33
C LYS A 133 11.97 -2.97 18.70
N LYS A 134 12.18 -1.66 18.92
CA LYS A 134 11.76 -0.99 20.16
C LYS A 134 10.24 -1.00 20.30
N ILE A 135 9.50 -0.56 19.27
CA ILE A 135 8.03 -0.54 19.28
C ILE A 135 7.48 -1.96 19.54
N ASN A 136 8.01 -2.96 18.84
CA ASN A 136 7.58 -4.36 19.04
C ASN A 136 7.93 -4.91 20.42
N SER A 137 9.04 -4.47 21.03
CA SER A 137 9.37 -4.81 22.42
C SER A 137 8.38 -4.21 23.41
N GLU A 138 7.97 -2.97 23.23
CA GLU A 138 6.95 -2.32 24.05
C GLU A 138 5.60 -3.03 23.90
N ARG A 139 5.19 -3.35 22.67
CA ARG A 139 3.98 -4.13 22.37
C ARG A 139 4.00 -5.50 23.01
N LYS A 140 5.09 -6.25 22.86
CA LYS A 140 5.30 -7.55 23.47
C LYS A 140 5.16 -7.51 25.00
N ASN A 141 5.78 -6.51 25.64
CA ASN A 141 5.70 -6.33 27.10
C ASN A 141 4.27 -5.97 27.54
N SER A 142 3.58 -5.10 26.81
CA SER A 142 2.21 -4.69 27.14
C SER A 142 1.20 -5.84 27.04
N PHE A 143 1.45 -6.80 26.17
CA PHE A 143 0.61 -7.99 26.02
C PHE A 143 1.06 -9.21 26.86
N ASP A 144 2.11 -9.05 27.66
CA ASP A 144 2.74 -10.15 28.42
C ASP A 144 3.10 -11.37 27.53
N LEU A 145 3.66 -11.10 26.34
CA LEU A 145 4.05 -12.11 25.38
C LEU A 145 5.57 -12.30 25.36
N LYS A 146 6.02 -13.54 25.18
CA LYS A 146 7.44 -13.85 24.94
C LYS A 146 7.86 -13.49 23.52
N ILE A 147 6.99 -13.73 22.55
CA ILE A 147 7.17 -13.45 21.13
C ILE A 147 5.82 -13.02 20.53
N LEU A 148 5.83 -12.09 19.58
CA LEU A 148 4.64 -11.71 18.81
C LEU A 148 4.30 -12.80 17.79
N SER A 149 3.03 -12.86 17.42
CA SER A 149 2.54 -13.67 16.31
C SER A 149 2.00 -12.76 15.18
N PRO A 150 1.76 -13.27 13.96
CA PRO A 150 1.29 -12.47 12.85
C PRO A 150 -0.06 -11.77 13.06
N TRP A 151 -0.83 -12.20 14.03
CA TRP A 151 -2.09 -11.56 14.44
C TRP A 151 -1.93 -10.53 15.58
N ASP A 152 -0.71 -10.28 16.06
CA ASP A 152 -0.44 -9.29 17.10
C ASP A 152 0.05 -7.96 16.52
N VAL A 153 0.55 -7.96 15.29
CA VAL A 153 0.96 -6.75 14.55
C VAL A 153 0.98 -7.00 13.05
N ASN A 154 0.53 -6.02 12.29
CA ASN A 154 0.71 -5.99 10.85
C ASN A 154 2.07 -5.37 10.51
N GLU A 155 2.97 -6.14 9.93
CA GLU A 155 4.33 -5.68 9.64
C GLU A 155 4.44 -4.61 8.52
N LYS A 156 3.37 -4.40 7.74
CA LYS A 156 3.35 -3.38 6.70
C LYS A 156 3.05 -1.98 7.25
N SER A 157 2.18 -1.93 8.25
CA SER A 157 1.60 -0.68 8.77
C SER A 157 1.79 -0.49 10.28
N GLY A 158 2.33 -1.48 10.97
CA GLY A 158 2.40 -1.45 12.44
C GLY A 158 1.03 -1.56 13.13
N SER A 159 -0.08 -1.62 12.39
CA SER A 159 -1.41 -1.73 12.99
C SER A 159 -1.61 -3.01 13.77
N GLY A 160 -2.48 -2.98 14.74
CA GLY A 160 -2.81 -4.09 15.62
C GLY A 160 -3.61 -3.63 16.83
N PRO A 161 -3.76 -4.47 17.85
CA PRO A 161 -4.47 -4.10 19.08
C PRO A 161 -3.75 -2.96 19.80
N ASP A 162 -4.53 -2.11 20.45
CA ASP A 162 -4.01 -1.02 21.26
C ASP A 162 -3.23 -1.56 22.49
N ILE A 163 -2.01 -1.06 22.69
CA ILE A 163 -1.13 -1.53 23.77
C ILE A 163 -1.65 -1.18 25.18
N ALA A 164 -2.55 -0.22 25.31
CA ALA A 164 -3.23 0.12 26.57
C ALA A 164 -4.57 -0.62 26.74
N GLY A 165 -4.89 -1.57 25.85
CA GLY A 165 -6.12 -2.36 25.90
C GLY A 165 -7.38 -1.59 25.55
N LYS A 166 -7.27 -0.44 24.86
CA LYS A 166 -8.43 0.33 24.40
C LYS A 166 -9.05 -0.30 23.14
N ASN A 167 -10.33 -0.05 22.94
CA ASN A 167 -11.03 -0.46 21.74
C ASN A 167 -10.36 0.10 20.48
N PRO A 168 -10.47 -0.60 19.33
CA PRO A 168 -10.02 -0.10 18.03
C PRO A 168 -10.57 1.29 17.76
N LEU A 169 -9.77 2.10 17.07
CA LEU A 169 -10.17 3.44 16.65
C LEU A 169 -11.28 3.33 15.59
N LYS A 170 -12.34 4.12 15.77
CA LYS A 170 -13.48 4.17 14.86
C LYS A 170 -13.80 5.62 14.52
N PRO A 171 -13.15 6.18 13.48
CA PRO A 171 -13.29 7.59 13.14
C PRO A 171 -14.64 7.96 12.53
N PHE A 172 -15.38 6.99 11.99
CA PHE A 172 -16.69 7.17 11.37
C PHE A 172 -17.50 5.87 11.40
N ASP A 173 -18.82 5.99 11.32
CA ASP A 173 -19.75 4.85 11.27
C ASP A 173 -20.08 4.41 9.84
N ASN A 174 -20.03 5.32 8.87
CA ASN A 174 -20.32 5.09 7.45
C ASN A 174 -19.58 6.10 6.58
N VAL A 175 -19.54 5.87 5.27
CA VAL A 175 -18.80 6.71 4.33
C VAL A 175 -19.38 8.14 4.20
N ASP A 176 -20.68 8.34 4.38
CA ASP A 176 -21.28 9.67 4.31
C ASP A 176 -20.79 10.56 5.47
N GLU A 177 -20.67 9.96 6.66
CA GLU A 177 -20.09 10.63 7.82
C GLU A 177 -18.60 10.96 7.57
N MET A 178 -17.84 10.00 7.03
CA MET A 178 -16.44 10.22 6.67
C MET A 178 -16.28 11.40 5.70
N VAL A 179 -17.07 11.43 4.63
CA VAL A 179 -17.07 12.50 3.62
C VAL A 179 -17.41 13.85 4.25
N THR A 180 -18.43 13.89 5.09
CA THR A 180 -18.85 15.13 5.80
C THR A 180 -17.74 15.68 6.68
N LYS A 181 -17.12 14.83 7.49
CA LYS A 181 -16.01 15.21 8.38
C LYS A 181 -14.75 15.61 7.61
N LEU A 182 -14.48 14.97 6.46
CA LEU A 182 -13.37 15.34 5.58
C LEU A 182 -13.58 16.70 4.93
N SER A 183 -14.81 17.02 4.48
CA SER A 183 -15.13 18.37 4.00
C SER A 183 -14.84 19.42 5.09
N GLU A 184 -15.30 19.19 6.33
CA GLU A 184 -14.98 20.06 7.46
C GLU A 184 -13.46 20.19 7.69
N LEU A 185 -12.74 19.06 7.69
CA LEU A 185 -11.28 19.05 7.86
C LEU A 185 -10.58 19.91 6.82
N PHE A 186 -10.91 19.72 5.53
CA PHE A 186 -10.24 20.44 4.45
C PHE A 186 -10.61 21.93 4.44
N HIS A 187 -11.86 22.29 4.79
CA HIS A 187 -12.24 23.69 5.00
C HIS A 187 -11.49 24.34 6.15
N ASN A 188 -11.25 23.62 7.26
CA ASN A 188 -10.45 24.11 8.37
C ASN A 188 -8.98 24.33 8.02
N MET A 189 -8.43 23.54 7.08
CA MET A 189 -7.08 23.77 6.57
C MET A 189 -7.02 24.94 5.59
N SER A 190 -7.93 24.96 4.63
CA SER A 190 -8.00 25.98 3.58
C SER A 190 -9.36 25.95 2.91
N ASN A 191 -10.00 27.11 2.75
CA ASN A 191 -11.25 27.22 2.01
C ASN A 191 -11.13 26.70 0.55
N ASP A 192 -9.95 26.84 -0.06
CA ASP A 192 -9.67 26.34 -1.41
C ASP A 192 -9.65 24.79 -1.44
N LEU A 193 -9.00 24.15 -0.47
CA LEU A 193 -9.01 22.68 -0.35
C LEU A 193 -10.41 22.14 -0.08
N GLY A 194 -11.13 22.74 0.86
CA GLY A 194 -12.52 22.38 1.15
C GLY A 194 -13.41 22.47 -0.08
N THR A 195 -13.35 23.58 -0.81
CA THR A 195 -14.13 23.76 -2.04
C THR A 195 -13.79 22.75 -3.13
N LYS A 196 -12.51 22.38 -3.26
CA LYS A 196 -12.08 21.32 -4.19
C LYS A 196 -12.60 19.94 -3.77
N PHE A 197 -12.60 19.64 -2.49
CA PHE A 197 -13.15 18.38 -1.98
C PHE A 197 -14.67 18.30 -2.18
N ASP A 198 -15.41 19.37 -1.85
CA ASP A 198 -16.86 19.45 -2.05
C ASP A 198 -17.23 19.22 -3.53
N LYS A 199 -16.40 19.72 -4.45
CA LYS A 199 -16.59 19.50 -5.89
C LYS A 199 -16.52 18.02 -6.28
N LEU A 200 -15.63 17.22 -5.64
CA LEU A 200 -15.58 15.77 -5.88
C LEU A 200 -16.86 15.07 -5.43
N VAL A 201 -17.41 15.52 -4.29
CA VAL A 201 -18.67 15.02 -3.75
C VAL A 201 -19.84 15.37 -4.67
N GLU A 202 -19.96 16.64 -5.07
CA GLU A 202 -21.03 17.14 -5.99
C GLU A 202 -21.03 16.42 -7.33
N MET A 203 -19.86 16.01 -7.82
CA MET A 203 -19.70 15.36 -9.11
C MET A 203 -19.80 13.83 -9.07
N ASP A 204 -20.10 13.24 -7.90
CA ASP A 204 -20.23 11.80 -7.69
C ASP A 204 -19.00 11.02 -8.18
N THR A 205 -17.80 11.48 -7.80
CA THR A 205 -16.52 10.88 -8.23
C THR A 205 -15.82 10.09 -7.12
N LEU A 206 -16.58 9.62 -6.13
CA LEU A 206 -16.10 8.90 -4.97
C LEU A 206 -16.74 7.51 -4.88
N ASP A 207 -15.97 6.44 -5.13
CA ASP A 207 -16.40 5.05 -4.90
C ASP A 207 -15.65 4.48 -3.69
N LEU A 208 -16.22 4.62 -2.50
CA LEU A 208 -15.50 4.48 -1.23
C LEU A 208 -15.75 3.17 -0.49
N GLU A 209 -16.97 2.62 -0.53
CA GLU A 209 -17.33 1.44 0.26
C GLU A 209 -16.70 0.15 -0.24
N THR A 210 -16.29 -0.71 0.68
CA THR A 210 -15.89 -2.08 0.34
C THR A 210 -17.09 -2.92 -0.08
N ARG A 211 -16.91 -3.82 -1.05
CA ARG A 211 -17.91 -4.81 -1.47
C ARG A 211 -17.27 -5.99 -2.17
N LYS A 212 -17.92 -7.14 -2.13
CA LYS A 212 -17.47 -8.36 -2.82
C LYS A 212 -17.27 -8.10 -4.31
N GLY A 213 -16.13 -8.53 -4.84
CA GLY A 213 -15.78 -8.38 -6.25
C GLY A 213 -15.19 -7.02 -6.62
N LYS A 214 -15.10 -6.07 -5.68
CA LYS A 214 -14.37 -4.82 -5.86
C LYS A 214 -12.87 -5.08 -5.80
N ALA A 215 -12.09 -4.50 -6.72
CA ALA A 215 -10.63 -4.63 -6.70
C ALA A 215 -10.05 -4.16 -5.36
N PRO A 216 -9.04 -4.83 -4.79
CA PRO A 216 -8.44 -4.41 -3.53
C PRO A 216 -7.62 -3.13 -3.70
N GLY A 217 -7.42 -2.41 -2.59
CA GLY A 217 -6.63 -1.18 -2.52
C GLY A 217 -7.46 0.09 -2.64
N GLY A 218 -6.76 1.21 -2.75
CA GLY A 218 -7.27 2.54 -3.04
C GLY A 218 -6.41 3.17 -4.13
N TYR A 219 -6.97 4.08 -4.88
CA TYR A 219 -6.26 4.90 -5.87
C TYR A 219 -7.07 6.13 -6.26
N GLN A 220 -6.39 7.17 -6.65
CA GLN A 220 -6.96 8.30 -7.38
C GLN A 220 -6.66 8.14 -8.87
N TYR A 221 -7.62 8.46 -9.74
CA TYR A 221 -7.42 8.50 -11.19
C TYR A 221 -7.96 9.81 -11.77
N TYR A 222 -7.13 10.51 -12.56
CA TYR A 222 -7.54 11.75 -13.20
C TYR A 222 -8.25 11.48 -14.53
N LEU A 223 -9.49 11.95 -14.64
CA LEU A 223 -10.29 11.84 -15.86
C LEU A 223 -9.95 13.01 -16.79
N GLU A 224 -9.02 12.81 -17.70
CA GLU A 224 -8.43 13.85 -18.55
C GLU A 224 -9.45 14.68 -19.33
N LYS A 225 -10.50 14.05 -19.86
CA LYS A 225 -11.53 14.75 -20.63
C LYS A 225 -12.39 15.69 -19.79
N SER A 226 -12.79 15.26 -18.62
CA SER A 226 -13.62 16.04 -17.69
C SER A 226 -12.79 16.89 -16.73
N ARG A 227 -11.47 16.66 -16.68
CA ARG A 227 -10.52 17.30 -15.77
C ARG A 227 -10.92 17.19 -14.30
N ILE A 228 -11.33 15.98 -13.92
CA ILE A 228 -11.81 15.67 -12.58
C ILE A 228 -11.14 14.41 -12.07
N PRO A 229 -10.64 14.41 -10.81
CA PRO A 229 -10.18 13.22 -10.14
C PRO A 229 -11.36 12.31 -9.76
N PHE A 230 -11.12 11.01 -9.82
CA PHE A 230 -11.98 9.95 -9.29
C PHE A 230 -11.23 9.21 -8.19
N ILE A 231 -11.85 9.01 -7.03
CA ILE A 231 -11.26 8.28 -5.91
C ILE A 231 -11.97 6.95 -5.73
N PHE A 232 -11.18 5.89 -5.70
CA PHE A 232 -11.62 4.52 -5.45
C PHE A 232 -10.93 3.98 -4.21
N MET A 233 -11.68 3.40 -3.27
CA MET A 233 -11.10 2.72 -2.10
C MET A 233 -12.05 1.65 -1.53
N ASN A 234 -11.66 1.01 -0.44
CA ASN A 234 -12.38 -0.06 0.21
C ASN A 234 -12.56 0.24 1.71
N ALA A 235 -13.34 1.27 2.05
CA ALA A 235 -13.60 1.67 3.44
C ALA A 235 -14.46 0.62 4.19
N ALA A 236 -14.04 0.32 5.42
CA ALA A 236 -14.70 -0.59 6.35
C ALA A 236 -14.87 0.03 7.77
N GLY A 237 -14.60 1.33 7.94
CA GLY A 237 -14.77 2.06 9.19
C GLY A 237 -13.53 2.15 10.08
N LEU A 238 -12.36 1.86 9.54
CA LEU A 238 -11.11 1.82 10.28
C LEU A 238 -10.33 3.15 10.19
N GLN A 239 -9.40 3.37 11.12
CA GLN A 239 -8.48 4.52 11.07
C GLN A 239 -7.66 4.53 9.78
N GLY A 240 -7.16 3.39 9.33
CA GLY A 240 -6.43 3.28 8.07
C GLY A 240 -7.27 3.63 6.83
N ASP A 241 -8.60 3.52 6.90
CA ASP A 241 -9.47 3.95 5.79
C ASP A 241 -9.56 5.47 5.73
N LEU A 242 -9.59 6.16 6.89
CA LEU A 242 -9.50 7.61 6.95
C LEU A 242 -8.15 8.11 6.39
N GLU A 243 -7.05 7.47 6.79
CA GLU A 243 -5.71 7.78 6.28
C GLU A 243 -5.64 7.59 4.76
N THR A 244 -6.18 6.49 4.25
CA THR A 244 -6.27 6.24 2.80
C THR A 244 -7.08 7.34 2.09
N MET A 245 -8.24 7.76 2.63
CA MET A 245 -9.03 8.80 1.98
C MET A 245 -8.33 10.16 1.97
N ILE A 246 -7.60 10.49 3.03
CA ILE A 246 -6.75 11.70 3.09
C ILE A 246 -5.63 11.61 2.05
N HIS A 247 -4.98 10.46 1.93
CA HIS A 247 -3.94 10.17 0.93
C HIS A 247 -4.47 10.39 -0.49
N GLU A 248 -5.56 9.74 -0.85
CA GLU A 248 -6.17 9.87 -2.19
C GLU A 248 -6.67 11.31 -2.46
N SER A 249 -7.11 12.01 -1.43
CA SER A 249 -7.45 13.43 -1.54
C SER A 249 -6.22 14.29 -1.86
N GLY A 250 -5.05 13.94 -1.33
CA GLY A 250 -3.78 14.59 -1.68
C GLY A 250 -3.46 14.48 -3.17
N HIS A 251 -3.60 13.30 -3.76
CA HIS A 251 -3.49 13.10 -5.21
C HIS A 251 -4.55 13.89 -5.99
N ALA A 252 -5.79 13.89 -5.50
CA ALA A 252 -6.89 14.61 -6.16
C ALA A 252 -6.64 16.13 -6.18
N PHE A 253 -6.16 16.70 -5.08
CA PHE A 253 -5.79 18.13 -5.04
C PHE A 253 -4.64 18.45 -5.97
N HIS A 254 -3.59 17.61 -5.99
CA HIS A 254 -2.47 17.77 -6.92
C HIS A 254 -2.98 17.81 -8.36
N SER A 255 -3.78 16.83 -8.77
CA SER A 255 -4.38 16.77 -10.10
C SER A 255 -5.26 17.98 -10.42
N LEU A 256 -6.06 18.47 -9.46
CA LEU A 256 -6.90 19.67 -9.63
C LEU A 256 -6.06 20.95 -9.79
N TYR A 257 -4.93 21.05 -9.07
CA TYR A 257 -4.01 22.18 -9.25
C TYR A 257 -3.31 22.15 -10.60
N CYS A 258 -2.96 20.99 -11.15
CA CYS A 258 -2.41 20.84 -12.50
C CYS A 258 -3.46 20.98 -13.61
N GLY A 259 -4.75 20.83 -13.28
CA GLY A 259 -5.85 20.80 -14.26
C GLY A 259 -6.04 22.05 -15.11
N HIS A 260 -5.42 23.19 -14.76
CA HIS A 260 -5.44 24.42 -15.56
C HIS A 260 -4.44 24.42 -16.72
N LEU A 261 -3.45 23.53 -16.70
CA LEU A 261 -2.44 23.40 -17.74
C LEU A 261 -3.05 22.82 -19.03
N ASP A 262 -2.67 23.34 -20.17
CA ASP A 262 -3.29 22.96 -21.45
C ASP A 262 -2.77 21.63 -21.98
N LEU A 263 -1.47 21.39 -21.88
CA LEU A 263 -0.85 20.18 -22.39
C LEU A 263 -0.95 19.03 -21.38
N ILE A 264 -1.29 17.82 -21.87
CA ILE A 264 -1.39 16.61 -21.05
C ILE A 264 -0.05 16.32 -20.39
N ASP A 265 1.04 16.42 -21.15
CA ASP A 265 2.40 16.15 -20.64
C ASP A 265 2.84 17.11 -19.52
N GLU A 266 2.26 18.30 -19.43
CA GLU A 266 2.52 19.26 -18.35
C GLU A 266 1.70 18.94 -17.09
N ARG A 267 0.62 18.16 -17.21
CA ARG A 267 -0.18 17.68 -16.08
C ARG A 267 0.34 16.39 -15.50
N ASP A 268 1.18 15.69 -16.27
CA ASP A 268 1.88 14.49 -15.80
C ASP A 268 3.10 14.89 -14.97
N TYR A 269 3.24 14.29 -13.82
CA TYR A 269 4.29 14.58 -12.86
C TYR A 269 5.00 13.29 -12.44
N PRO A 270 6.29 13.35 -12.04
CA PRO A 270 6.99 12.19 -11.53
C PRO A 270 6.22 11.53 -10.38
N ILE A 271 6.22 10.20 -10.36
CA ILE A 271 5.42 9.39 -9.42
C ILE A 271 5.77 9.72 -7.96
N GLU A 272 7.05 9.93 -7.66
CA GLU A 272 7.51 10.33 -6.33
C GLU A 272 6.87 11.65 -5.87
N PHE A 273 6.64 12.61 -6.77
CA PHE A 273 5.93 13.85 -6.45
C PHE A 273 4.42 13.65 -6.25
N ALA A 274 3.82 12.69 -6.94
CA ALA A 274 2.45 12.28 -6.66
C ALA A 274 2.31 11.83 -5.20
N GLU A 275 3.22 10.94 -4.77
CA GLU A 275 3.20 10.39 -3.43
C GLU A 275 3.67 11.42 -2.36
N VAL A 276 4.52 12.40 -2.71
CA VAL A 276 4.81 13.52 -1.80
C VAL A 276 3.54 14.30 -1.49
N ALA A 277 2.68 14.56 -2.50
CA ALA A 277 1.43 15.28 -2.29
C ALA A 277 0.46 14.50 -1.37
N SER A 278 0.29 13.20 -1.60
CA SER A 278 -0.59 12.33 -0.81
C SER A 278 -0.09 12.13 0.62
N MET A 279 1.17 11.73 0.81
CA MET A 279 1.74 11.47 2.12
C MET A 279 1.94 12.75 2.96
N SER A 280 2.19 13.88 2.32
CA SER A 280 2.21 15.16 3.01
C SER A 280 0.83 15.54 3.54
N MET A 281 -0.25 15.24 2.78
CA MET A 281 -1.60 15.51 3.23
C MET A 281 -1.95 14.70 4.48
N GLU A 282 -1.54 13.44 4.56
CA GLU A 282 -1.69 12.62 5.77
C GLU A 282 -1.10 13.31 7.01
N LEU A 283 0.11 13.84 6.90
CA LEU A 283 0.82 14.50 8.01
C LEU A 283 0.24 15.89 8.32
N LEU A 284 -0.02 16.70 7.30
CA LEU A 284 -0.50 18.08 7.44
C LEU A 284 -1.93 18.16 7.98
N THR A 285 -2.74 17.12 7.80
CA THR A 285 -4.11 17.06 8.34
C THR A 285 -4.17 16.70 9.82
N GLN A 286 -3.13 16.07 10.39
CA GLN A 286 -3.12 15.59 11.78
C GLN A 286 -3.58 16.59 12.83
N PRO A 287 -3.25 17.90 12.78
CA PRO A 287 -3.76 18.86 13.74
C PRO A 287 -5.29 18.89 13.84
N ASN A 288 -6.00 18.58 12.77
CA ASN A 288 -7.46 18.59 12.67
C ASN A 288 -8.14 17.24 12.92
N TRP A 289 -7.42 16.18 13.24
CA TRP A 289 -8.00 14.83 13.40
C TRP A 289 -8.94 14.70 14.60
N ASN A 290 -8.97 15.67 15.53
CA ASN A 290 -9.99 15.76 16.58
C ASN A 290 -11.44 15.85 16.03
N ILE A 291 -11.65 16.22 14.76
CA ILE A 291 -12.97 16.22 14.08
C ILE A 291 -13.58 14.80 14.05
N PHE A 292 -12.73 13.80 13.95
CA PHE A 292 -13.15 12.39 13.83
C PHE A 292 -13.39 11.71 15.18
N TYR A 293 -12.98 12.32 16.29
CA TYR A 293 -13.00 11.69 17.61
C TYR A 293 -13.61 12.60 18.66
N GLU A 294 -14.53 12.07 19.46
CA GLU A 294 -15.11 12.79 20.59
C GLU A 294 -14.08 13.13 21.67
N LYS A 295 -13.07 12.25 21.84
CA LYS A 295 -12.03 12.39 22.87
C LYS A 295 -10.70 12.76 22.26
N GLN A 296 -10.07 13.79 22.77
CA GLN A 296 -8.71 14.19 22.38
C GLN A 296 -7.69 13.04 22.51
N GLU A 297 -7.90 12.14 23.48
CA GLU A 297 -7.05 10.97 23.68
C GLU A 297 -7.09 10.03 22.48
N ASP A 298 -8.25 9.79 21.86
CA ASP A 298 -8.38 8.92 20.69
C ASP A 298 -7.78 9.59 19.44
N ALA A 299 -7.93 10.90 19.28
CA ALA A 299 -7.23 11.65 18.25
C ALA A 299 -5.69 11.56 18.40
N ASN A 300 -5.18 11.61 19.62
CA ASN A 300 -3.74 11.45 19.88
C ASN A 300 -3.27 10.03 19.59
N ARG A 301 -4.07 9.00 19.93
CA ARG A 301 -3.78 7.60 19.57
C ARG A 301 -3.70 7.42 18.05
N ALA A 302 -4.63 8.01 17.31
CA ALA A 302 -4.62 7.97 15.84
C ALA A 302 -3.32 8.57 15.27
N LYS A 303 -2.90 9.72 15.77
CA LYS A 303 -1.64 10.36 15.35
C LYS A 303 -0.41 9.52 15.66
N ILE A 304 -0.36 8.92 16.84
CA ILE A 304 0.74 8.01 17.22
C ILE A 304 0.74 6.78 16.32
N SER A 305 -0.41 6.15 16.11
CA SER A 305 -0.55 5.00 15.23
C SER A 305 -0.10 5.29 13.80
N HIS A 306 -0.46 6.46 13.26
CA HIS A 306 -0.01 6.88 11.92
C HIS A 306 1.51 7.06 11.85
N LEU A 307 2.14 7.71 12.86
CA LEU A 307 3.60 7.87 12.89
C LEU A 307 4.33 6.53 13.08
N GLU A 308 3.79 5.61 13.88
CA GLU A 308 4.28 4.24 13.94
C GLU A 308 4.15 3.55 12.57
N GLY A 309 3.02 3.76 11.88
CA GLY A 309 2.78 3.26 10.53
C GLY A 309 3.87 3.71 9.54
N VAL A 310 4.28 4.96 9.58
CA VAL A 310 5.41 5.49 8.78
C VAL A 310 6.69 4.70 9.06
N VAL A 311 6.99 4.43 10.33
CA VAL A 311 8.19 3.67 10.74
C VAL A 311 8.14 2.22 10.24
N PHE A 312 6.98 1.57 10.21
CA PHE A 312 6.81 0.20 9.70
C PHE A 312 6.79 0.14 8.18
N LEU A 313 6.25 1.17 7.53
CA LEU A 313 6.16 1.25 6.07
C LEU A 313 7.54 1.25 5.40
N LEU A 314 8.51 1.97 5.94
CA LEU A 314 9.83 2.11 5.35
C LEU A 314 10.59 0.76 5.19
N PRO A 315 10.68 -0.13 6.21
CA PRO A 315 11.22 -1.48 6.05
C PRO A 315 10.41 -2.36 5.09
N TRP A 316 9.09 -2.20 5.05
CA TRP A 316 8.24 -2.90 4.10
C TRP A 316 8.56 -2.48 2.66
N ILE A 317 8.73 -1.18 2.41
CA ILE A 317 9.17 -0.65 1.11
C ILE A 317 10.51 -1.26 0.71
N ALA A 318 11.49 -1.26 1.62
CA ALA A 318 12.80 -1.85 1.37
C ALA A 318 12.71 -3.36 1.06
N THR A 319 11.82 -4.09 1.75
CA THR A 319 11.56 -5.51 1.48
C THR A 319 11.05 -5.73 0.06
N ILE A 320 10.01 -4.99 -0.35
CA ILE A 320 9.37 -5.14 -1.66
C ILE A 320 10.31 -4.70 -2.78
N ASP A 321 11.01 -3.59 -2.62
CA ASP A 321 11.93 -3.10 -3.64
C ASP A 321 13.14 -4.03 -3.81
N ALA A 322 13.76 -4.47 -2.72
CA ALA A 322 14.86 -5.45 -2.77
C ALA A 322 14.42 -6.78 -3.40
N PHE A 323 13.18 -7.21 -3.13
CA PHE A 323 12.63 -8.42 -3.72
C PHE A 323 12.46 -8.28 -5.23
N GLN A 324 11.96 -7.15 -5.72
CA GLN A 324 11.83 -6.88 -7.15
C GLN A 324 13.18 -6.83 -7.85
N HIS A 325 14.17 -6.16 -7.27
CA HIS A 325 15.52 -6.14 -7.80
C HIS A 325 16.09 -7.55 -7.96
N TRP A 326 15.91 -8.41 -6.96
CA TRP A 326 16.36 -9.80 -7.03
C TRP A 326 15.61 -10.60 -8.10
N ILE A 327 14.27 -10.52 -8.16
CA ILE A 327 13.45 -11.25 -9.16
C ILE A 327 13.91 -10.94 -10.57
N TYR A 328 14.05 -9.67 -10.91
CA TYR A 328 14.36 -9.25 -12.29
C TYR A 328 15.86 -9.29 -12.62
N ALA A 329 16.73 -9.46 -11.64
CA ALA A 329 18.12 -9.86 -11.84
C ALA A 329 18.26 -11.36 -12.11
N ASN A 330 17.29 -12.18 -11.67
CA ASN A 330 17.28 -13.64 -11.79
C ASN A 330 15.99 -14.12 -12.50
N PRO A 331 15.66 -13.72 -13.73
CA PRO A 331 14.36 -13.96 -14.35
C PRO A 331 14.04 -15.46 -14.60
N GLY A 332 15.02 -16.33 -14.49
CA GLY A 332 14.86 -17.79 -14.57
C GLY A 332 14.85 -18.50 -13.21
N HIS A 333 14.68 -17.77 -12.12
CA HIS A 333 14.64 -18.37 -10.77
C HIS A 333 13.46 -19.34 -10.60
N THR A 334 13.66 -20.36 -9.77
CA THR A 334 12.62 -21.28 -9.36
C THR A 334 11.75 -20.70 -8.26
N ARG A 335 10.56 -21.25 -8.03
CA ARG A 335 9.67 -20.86 -6.91
C ARG A 335 10.35 -21.07 -5.55
N GLU A 336 11.18 -22.11 -5.42
CA GLU A 336 11.92 -22.39 -4.20
C GLU A 336 12.97 -21.29 -3.93
N GLU A 337 13.76 -20.91 -4.94
CA GLU A 337 14.71 -19.79 -4.80
C GLU A 337 14.00 -18.48 -4.46
N ARG A 338 12.79 -18.24 -5.01
CA ARG A 338 11.94 -17.08 -4.68
C ARG A 338 11.51 -17.08 -3.22
N LYS A 339 11.08 -18.22 -2.67
CA LYS A 339 10.74 -18.39 -1.27
C LYS A 339 11.93 -18.10 -0.36
N ILE A 340 13.07 -18.72 -0.64
CA ILE A 340 14.31 -18.52 0.13
C ILE A 340 14.70 -17.03 0.13
N GLN A 341 14.66 -16.36 -0.99
CA GLN A 341 14.96 -14.94 -1.09
C GLN A 341 13.95 -14.09 -0.32
N TRP A 342 12.65 -14.40 -0.44
CA TRP A 342 11.61 -13.70 0.31
C TRP A 342 11.83 -13.82 1.82
N ILE A 343 12.06 -15.02 2.33
CA ILE A 343 12.32 -15.26 3.76
C ILE A 343 13.57 -14.51 4.23
N SER A 344 14.66 -14.53 3.46
CA SER A 344 15.87 -13.77 3.78
C SER A 344 15.60 -12.27 3.94
N LEU A 345 14.78 -11.69 3.07
CA LEU A 345 14.38 -10.27 3.17
C LEU A 345 13.47 -10.03 4.38
N ARG A 346 12.58 -10.97 4.69
CA ARG A 346 11.72 -10.90 5.89
C ARG A 346 12.51 -11.03 7.20
N GLU A 347 13.65 -11.72 7.19
CA GLU A 347 14.58 -11.75 8.32
C GLU A 347 15.36 -10.46 8.46
N ARG A 348 15.69 -9.82 7.34
CA ARG A 348 16.45 -8.56 7.32
C ARG A 348 15.59 -7.36 7.72
N PHE A 349 14.39 -7.23 7.19
CA PHE A 349 13.52 -6.05 7.31
C PHE A 349 12.21 -6.29 8.07
N GLY A 350 11.91 -7.52 8.45
CA GLY A 350 10.69 -7.87 9.15
C GLY A 350 10.87 -7.87 10.68
N SER A 351 9.77 -8.13 11.33
CA SER A 351 9.72 -8.32 12.79
C SER A 351 10.00 -9.75 13.17
N GLU A 352 10.62 -9.95 14.34
CA GLU A 352 10.75 -11.27 14.94
C GLU A 352 9.37 -11.75 15.41
N MET A 353 8.84 -12.78 14.75
CA MET A 353 7.51 -13.34 15.03
C MET A 353 7.52 -14.85 15.07
N ASN A 354 6.59 -15.42 15.84
CA ASN A 354 6.31 -16.84 15.80
C ASN A 354 5.45 -17.17 14.56
N TRP A 355 6.03 -17.95 13.64
CA TRP A 355 5.39 -18.46 12.44
C TRP A 355 5.10 -19.96 12.49
N GLU A 356 5.26 -20.59 13.68
CA GLU A 356 4.98 -22.02 13.87
C GLU A 356 3.59 -22.38 13.33
N ASP A 357 3.52 -23.46 12.57
CA ASP A 357 2.32 -23.92 11.82
C ASP A 357 1.84 -22.99 10.67
N HIS A 358 2.60 -21.95 10.30
CA HIS A 358 2.24 -20.97 9.28
C HIS A 358 3.39 -20.60 8.35
N GLU A 359 4.44 -21.43 8.31
CA GLU A 359 5.63 -21.24 7.49
C GLU A 359 5.28 -21.17 5.99
N ASP A 360 4.40 -22.05 5.52
CA ASP A 360 3.95 -22.07 4.11
C ASP A 360 3.35 -20.73 3.68
N PHE A 361 2.55 -20.12 4.55
CA PHE A 361 1.98 -18.79 4.27
C PHE A 361 3.06 -17.71 4.31
N ARG A 362 3.98 -17.76 5.28
CA ARG A 362 5.10 -16.82 5.37
C ARG A 362 5.89 -16.78 4.07
N GLU A 363 6.21 -17.95 3.50
CA GLU A 363 6.94 -18.12 2.24
C GLU A 363 6.22 -17.52 1.03
N LEU A 364 4.88 -17.48 1.05
CA LEU A 364 4.04 -16.99 -0.05
C LEU A 364 3.42 -15.61 0.23
N SER A 365 3.69 -15.01 1.40
CA SER A 365 3.06 -13.74 1.81
C SER A 365 3.39 -12.53 0.92
N TRP A 366 4.43 -12.62 0.07
CA TRP A 366 4.72 -11.64 -0.98
C TRP A 366 3.56 -11.45 -1.96
N GLN A 367 2.76 -12.50 -2.20
CA GLN A 367 1.60 -12.46 -3.09
C GLN A 367 0.54 -11.43 -2.64
N GLN A 368 0.50 -11.09 -1.35
CA GLN A 368 -0.41 -10.06 -0.83
C GLN A 368 -0.02 -8.64 -1.25
N GLN A 369 1.14 -8.46 -1.88
CA GLN A 369 1.56 -7.17 -2.41
C GLN A 369 1.17 -7.03 -3.87
N GLY A 370 -0.01 -6.45 -4.14
CA GLY A 370 -0.56 -6.28 -5.50
C GLY A 370 0.36 -5.52 -6.46
N HIS A 371 1.20 -4.61 -5.94
CA HIS A 371 2.18 -3.86 -6.74
C HIS A 371 3.18 -4.76 -7.46
N LEU A 372 3.55 -5.91 -6.90
CA LEU A 372 4.43 -6.88 -7.55
C LEU A 372 3.81 -7.41 -8.85
N PHE A 373 2.49 -7.59 -8.86
CA PHE A 373 1.72 -8.03 -10.02
C PHE A 373 1.46 -6.88 -11.00
N GLY A 374 0.96 -5.74 -10.52
CA GLY A 374 0.41 -4.67 -11.35
C GLY A 374 1.42 -3.63 -11.80
N VAL A 375 2.25 -3.15 -10.89
CA VAL A 375 3.12 -1.97 -11.08
C VAL A 375 4.52 -2.20 -10.50
N PRO A 376 5.32 -3.11 -11.09
CA PRO A 376 6.64 -3.42 -10.58
C PRO A 376 7.56 -2.19 -10.56
N PHE A 377 8.42 -2.11 -9.55
CA PHE A 377 9.31 -1.00 -9.24
C PHE A 377 8.64 0.32 -8.80
N TYR A 378 7.32 0.35 -8.67
CA TYR A 378 6.63 1.53 -8.13
C TYR A 378 6.97 1.77 -6.64
N TYR A 379 7.15 0.71 -5.88
CA TYR A 379 7.06 0.74 -4.41
C TYR A 379 8.13 1.59 -3.72
N VAL A 380 9.32 1.77 -4.33
CA VAL A 380 10.38 2.63 -3.81
C VAL A 380 9.99 4.12 -3.80
N GLU A 381 9.06 4.52 -4.67
CA GLU A 381 8.56 5.90 -4.75
C GLU A 381 7.89 6.33 -3.44
N TYR A 382 7.18 5.42 -2.78
CA TYR A 382 6.64 5.68 -1.44
C TYR A 382 7.74 6.00 -0.42
N GLY A 383 8.92 5.38 -0.54
CA GLY A 383 10.05 5.65 0.35
C GLY A 383 10.63 7.05 0.15
N ILE A 384 10.83 7.43 -1.10
CA ILE A 384 11.31 8.77 -1.48
C ILE A 384 10.30 9.83 -1.03
N ALA A 385 9.03 9.59 -1.34
CA ALA A 385 7.94 10.50 -1.02
C ALA A 385 7.71 10.65 0.50
N GLN A 386 7.80 9.55 1.26
CA GLN A 386 7.63 9.62 2.71
C GLN A 386 8.71 10.49 3.37
N LEU A 387 9.96 10.39 2.89
CA LEU A 387 11.04 11.26 3.35
C LEU A 387 10.79 12.72 2.97
N GLY A 388 10.29 12.98 1.76
CA GLY A 388 9.88 14.32 1.31
C GLY A 388 8.73 14.89 2.15
N ALA A 389 7.70 14.08 2.41
CA ALA A 389 6.55 14.47 3.24
C ALA A 389 6.94 14.82 4.68
N LEU A 390 7.85 14.02 5.27
CA LEU A 390 8.38 14.31 6.60
C LEU A 390 9.17 15.62 6.65
N GLN A 391 9.92 15.95 5.58
CA GLN A 391 10.65 17.23 5.48
C GLN A 391 9.69 18.42 5.34
N LEU A 392 8.58 18.26 4.61
CA LEU A 392 7.57 19.30 4.48
C LEU A 392 6.77 19.52 5.78
N TRP A 393 6.62 18.46 6.58
CA TRP A 393 5.87 18.50 7.83
C TRP A 393 6.64 19.20 8.98
N GLN A 394 7.99 19.26 8.93
CA GLN A 394 8.84 19.96 9.92
C GLN A 394 8.70 21.48 9.89
#